data_8ad24ae82c1a256e4e86b515137375c9
#
_entry.id   8ad24ae82c1a256e4e86b515137375c9
#
_cell.length_a   1.000
_cell.length_b   1.000
_cell.length_c   1.000
_cell.angle_alpha   90.00
_cell.angle_beta   90.00
_cell.angle_gamma   90.00
#
_symmetry.space_group_name_H-M   'P 1'
#
loop_
_entity.id
_entity.type
_entity.pdbx_description
1 polymer ?
#
loop_
_entity_poly.entity_id
_entity_poly.type
_entity_poly.pdbx_seq_one_letter_code
_entity_poly.pdbx_strand_id
1 'polypeptide(L)'
;MHKASVRADQATFASILKASANLASLSLGKQIHSFVIRSGYMSNVFSGSALLDMYAKCGSIKDSIQLFQDMSERNIVSWNALISAHAQNGDAKATLDSFEKMVQSGFQPDSVSFLSVLSACSHCGLVQEGLRYFRTMTKIHNLVPKKEHYASMVDMLCRSGRFNEAEKLMDEMPFDPDEIMWSSVLNSCRIHKNQELARKAADQLFRMEVLRDAAAYVSMSNIYAAAGQWDNVGKVKKAMRERGIRKVPAYSWVEIRHKLHVFSANDMLHPQMEEIRKKIEMLSKQMEKEGYKPDTSCALHDVDENIKIESLKYHSERLAIAFALISTPKGSPILVIKNLRACSDCHAAIKVISKIVRREITVRDSSRFHHFKDGICSCGDYW
;
A
#
# COMPACT_ATOMS: atom_id res chain seq x y z
N MET A 1 -11.65 -25.23 -17.55
CA MET A 1 -11.60 -26.47 -16.75
C MET A 1 -12.99 -27.08 -16.60
N HIS A 2 -14.00 -26.40 -16.08
CA HIS A 2 -15.35 -26.99 -15.92
C HIS A 2 -15.95 -27.58 -17.22
N LYS A 3 -15.78 -26.87 -18.35
CA LYS A 3 -16.26 -27.36 -19.69
C LYS A 3 -15.41 -28.51 -20.25
N ALA A 4 -14.20 -28.75 -19.73
CA ALA A 4 -13.27 -29.75 -20.22
C ALA A 4 -13.18 -30.99 -19.30
N SER A 5 -14.09 -31.11 -18.32
CA SER A 5 -14.10 -32.19 -17.31
C SER A 5 -12.78 -32.38 -16.54
N VAL A 6 -11.92 -31.36 -16.51
CA VAL A 6 -10.66 -31.40 -15.76
C VAL A 6 -10.95 -30.93 -14.35
N ARG A 7 -10.66 -31.78 -13.36
CA ARG A 7 -10.79 -31.41 -11.94
C ARG A 7 -9.67 -30.44 -11.54
N ALA A 8 -10.04 -29.37 -10.83
CA ALA A 8 -9.08 -28.47 -10.22
C ALA A 8 -8.42 -29.18 -9.02
N ASP A 9 -7.12 -29.03 -8.91
CA ASP A 9 -6.32 -29.49 -7.78
C ASP A 9 -5.90 -28.31 -6.87
N GLN A 10 -5.15 -28.62 -5.81
CA GLN A 10 -4.67 -27.61 -4.88
C GLN A 10 -3.80 -26.53 -5.54
N ALA A 11 -2.98 -26.88 -6.53
CA ALA A 11 -2.12 -25.92 -7.23
C ALA A 11 -2.93 -24.98 -8.12
N THR A 12 -3.97 -25.51 -8.74
CA THR A 12 -4.95 -24.75 -9.51
C THR A 12 -5.65 -23.72 -8.63
N PHE A 13 -6.16 -24.13 -7.45
CA PHE A 13 -6.82 -23.22 -6.51
C PHE A 13 -5.87 -22.15 -6.00
N ALA A 14 -4.64 -22.52 -5.60
CA ALA A 14 -3.64 -21.56 -5.14
C ALA A 14 -3.32 -20.52 -6.22
N SER A 15 -3.18 -20.91 -7.48
CA SER A 15 -2.86 -20.01 -8.60
C SER A 15 -4.01 -19.03 -8.88
N ILE A 16 -5.26 -19.50 -8.89
CA ILE A 16 -6.42 -18.65 -9.15
C ILE A 16 -6.69 -17.71 -7.97
N LEU A 17 -6.52 -18.18 -6.74
CA LEU A 17 -6.63 -17.35 -5.53
C LEU A 17 -5.57 -16.25 -5.52
N LYS A 18 -4.32 -16.57 -5.90
CA LYS A 18 -3.25 -15.57 -6.05
C LYS A 18 -3.59 -14.53 -7.12
N ALA A 19 -4.16 -14.94 -8.24
CA ALA A 19 -4.63 -14.00 -9.28
C ALA A 19 -5.74 -13.08 -8.75
N SER A 20 -6.74 -13.63 -8.04
CA SER A 20 -7.81 -12.86 -7.39
C SER A 20 -7.26 -11.86 -6.35
N ALA A 21 -6.28 -12.28 -5.55
CA ALA A 21 -5.59 -11.45 -4.56
C ALA A 21 -4.85 -10.26 -5.23
N ASN A 22 -4.19 -10.51 -6.36
CA ASN A 22 -3.47 -9.46 -7.10
C ASN A 22 -4.43 -8.44 -7.73
N LEU A 23 -5.59 -8.91 -8.20
CA LEU A 23 -6.67 -8.05 -8.71
C LEU A 23 -7.44 -7.34 -7.58
N ALA A 24 -7.22 -7.75 -6.32
CA ALA A 24 -8.01 -7.33 -5.16
C ALA A 24 -9.52 -7.50 -5.34
N SER A 25 -9.94 -8.52 -6.10
CA SER A 25 -11.35 -8.82 -6.35
C SER A 25 -11.90 -9.79 -5.31
N LEU A 26 -12.51 -9.21 -4.27
CA LEU A 26 -13.13 -9.99 -3.19
C LEU A 26 -14.28 -10.88 -3.70
N SER A 27 -15.04 -10.38 -4.67
CA SER A 27 -16.17 -11.14 -5.23
C SER A 27 -15.70 -12.40 -5.95
N LEU A 28 -14.65 -12.32 -6.77
CA LEU A 28 -14.02 -13.45 -7.41
C LEU A 28 -13.42 -14.41 -6.37
N GLY A 29 -12.72 -13.86 -5.37
CA GLY A 29 -12.16 -14.63 -4.27
C GLY A 29 -13.20 -15.45 -3.51
N LYS A 30 -14.37 -14.89 -3.21
CA LYS A 30 -15.48 -15.60 -2.57
C LYS A 30 -16.08 -16.69 -3.45
N GLN A 31 -16.19 -16.47 -4.74
CA GLN A 31 -16.62 -17.51 -5.69
C GLN A 31 -15.63 -18.69 -5.69
N ILE A 32 -14.32 -18.41 -5.78
CA ILE A 32 -13.28 -19.45 -5.75
C ILE A 32 -13.31 -20.18 -4.40
N HIS A 33 -13.50 -19.49 -3.28
CA HIS A 33 -13.65 -20.11 -1.96
C HIS A 33 -14.79 -21.12 -1.94
N SER A 34 -15.94 -20.76 -2.54
CA SER A 34 -17.08 -21.70 -2.66
C SER A 34 -16.74 -22.95 -3.47
N PHE A 35 -15.86 -22.83 -4.49
CA PHE A 35 -15.37 -24.00 -5.25
C PHE A 35 -14.39 -24.83 -4.44
N VAL A 36 -13.51 -24.22 -3.66
CA VAL A 36 -12.58 -24.93 -2.76
C VAL A 36 -13.36 -25.79 -1.76
N ILE A 37 -14.42 -25.23 -1.16
CA ILE A 37 -15.32 -25.97 -0.25
C ILE A 37 -15.94 -27.17 -0.95
N ARG A 38 -16.61 -26.94 -2.10
CA ARG A 38 -17.31 -28.01 -2.85
C ARG A 38 -16.40 -29.10 -3.39
N SER A 39 -15.14 -28.77 -3.62
CA SER A 39 -14.13 -29.70 -4.10
C SER A 39 -13.43 -30.47 -2.97
N GLY A 40 -13.77 -30.19 -1.69
CA GLY A 40 -13.19 -30.88 -0.54
C GLY A 40 -11.77 -30.43 -0.15
N TYR A 41 -11.31 -29.28 -0.67
CA TYR A 41 -9.95 -28.79 -0.40
C TYR A 41 -9.84 -27.84 0.79
N MET A 42 -10.91 -27.64 1.58
CA MET A 42 -10.89 -26.75 2.75
C MET A 42 -9.92 -27.20 3.85
N SER A 43 -9.81 -28.50 4.07
CA SER A 43 -8.85 -29.07 5.05
C SER A 43 -7.40 -29.07 4.56
N ASN A 44 -7.16 -28.75 3.29
CA ASN A 44 -5.81 -28.70 2.75
C ASN A 44 -5.13 -27.40 3.17
N VAL A 45 -4.02 -27.47 3.89
CA VAL A 45 -3.28 -26.33 4.45
C VAL A 45 -2.81 -25.34 3.37
N PHE A 46 -2.44 -25.82 2.19
CA PHE A 46 -2.01 -24.96 1.08
C PHE A 46 -3.18 -24.14 0.51
N SER A 47 -4.33 -24.78 0.32
CA SER A 47 -5.56 -24.09 -0.13
C SER A 47 -6.05 -23.09 0.94
N GLY A 48 -6.01 -23.48 2.22
CA GLY A 48 -6.35 -22.60 3.34
C GLY A 48 -5.43 -21.38 3.42
N SER A 49 -4.13 -21.57 3.30
CA SER A 49 -3.16 -20.46 3.32
C SER A 49 -3.32 -19.52 2.11
N ALA A 50 -3.62 -20.06 0.94
CA ALA A 50 -3.89 -19.24 -0.25
C ALA A 50 -5.20 -18.44 -0.14
N LEU A 51 -6.24 -19.01 0.48
CA LEU A 51 -7.49 -18.31 0.80
C LEU A 51 -7.25 -17.18 1.82
N LEU A 52 -6.44 -17.46 2.84
CA LEU A 52 -6.03 -16.47 3.85
C LEU A 52 -5.38 -15.24 3.20
N ASP A 53 -4.35 -15.47 2.36
CA ASP A 53 -3.65 -14.43 1.62
C ASP A 53 -4.60 -13.66 0.69
N MET A 54 -5.49 -14.37 0.00
CA MET A 54 -6.50 -13.76 -0.88
C MET A 54 -7.43 -12.81 -0.09
N TYR A 55 -7.99 -13.26 1.03
CA TYR A 55 -8.87 -12.41 1.84
C TYR A 55 -8.14 -11.19 2.39
N ALA A 56 -6.92 -11.37 2.90
CA ALA A 56 -6.09 -10.28 3.39
C ALA A 56 -5.83 -9.23 2.32
N LYS A 57 -5.39 -9.65 1.13
CA LYS A 57 -5.10 -8.76 -0.01
C LYS A 57 -6.32 -8.12 -0.64
N CYS A 58 -7.51 -8.69 -0.43
CA CYS A 58 -8.80 -8.08 -0.80
C CYS A 58 -9.37 -7.18 0.31
N GLY A 59 -8.64 -6.90 1.40
CA GLY A 59 -9.07 -6.01 2.48
C GLY A 59 -10.09 -6.63 3.44
N SER A 60 -10.36 -7.94 3.33
CA SER A 60 -11.27 -8.67 4.22
C SER A 60 -10.50 -9.36 5.34
N ILE A 61 -9.85 -8.56 6.19
CA ILE A 61 -9.02 -9.08 7.29
C ILE A 61 -9.83 -9.97 8.25
N LYS A 62 -11.10 -9.65 8.49
CA LYS A 62 -11.97 -10.45 9.36
C LYS A 62 -12.17 -11.86 8.83
N ASP A 63 -12.47 -12.00 7.52
CA ASP A 63 -12.63 -13.30 6.87
C ASP A 63 -11.30 -14.08 6.87
N SER A 64 -10.18 -13.39 6.72
CA SER A 64 -8.83 -13.99 6.81
C SER A 64 -8.55 -14.56 8.21
N ILE A 65 -8.83 -13.80 9.27
CA ILE A 65 -8.63 -14.24 10.66
C ILE A 65 -9.56 -15.43 10.98
N GLN A 66 -10.84 -15.33 10.61
CA GLN A 66 -11.82 -16.40 10.84
C GLN A 66 -11.35 -17.70 10.16
N LEU A 67 -10.91 -17.62 8.92
CA LEU A 67 -10.39 -18.77 8.19
C LEU A 67 -9.20 -19.41 8.90
N PHE A 68 -8.26 -18.60 9.41
CA PHE A 68 -7.12 -19.12 10.18
C PHE A 68 -7.57 -19.84 11.46
N GLN A 69 -8.58 -19.30 12.14
CA GLN A 69 -9.16 -19.92 13.34
C GLN A 69 -9.80 -21.26 13.02
N ASP A 70 -10.48 -21.38 11.90
CA ASP A 70 -11.21 -22.56 11.45
C ASP A 70 -10.28 -23.66 10.85
N MET A 71 -9.01 -23.35 10.58
CA MET A 71 -8.06 -24.33 10.08
C MET A 71 -7.76 -25.40 11.14
N SER A 72 -8.02 -26.68 10.81
CA SER A 72 -7.71 -27.84 11.67
C SER A 72 -6.21 -28.05 11.85
N GLU A 73 -5.46 -27.81 10.79
CA GLU A 73 -3.99 -27.92 10.78
C GLU A 73 -3.37 -26.59 10.37
N ARG A 74 -2.29 -26.23 11.04
CA ARG A 74 -1.52 -25.02 10.77
C ARG A 74 -0.07 -25.37 10.51
N ASN A 75 0.58 -24.61 9.64
CA ASN A 75 2.01 -24.73 9.37
C ASN A 75 2.63 -23.33 9.30
N ILE A 76 3.94 -23.26 9.06
CA ILE A 76 4.65 -21.99 8.94
C ILE A 76 4.05 -21.06 7.86
N VAL A 77 3.53 -21.63 6.76
CA VAL A 77 2.94 -20.84 5.66
C VAL A 77 1.64 -20.18 6.10
N SER A 78 0.76 -20.91 6.82
CA SER A 78 -0.50 -20.31 7.33
C SER A 78 -0.24 -19.25 8.39
N TRP A 79 0.75 -19.44 9.26
CA TRP A 79 1.17 -18.42 10.23
C TRP A 79 1.74 -17.18 9.52
N ASN A 80 2.64 -17.36 8.54
CA ASN A 80 3.18 -16.27 7.76
C ASN A 80 2.08 -15.50 6.99
N ALA A 81 1.09 -16.20 6.47
CA ALA A 81 -0.06 -15.57 5.81
C ALA A 81 -0.86 -14.70 6.79
N LEU A 82 -1.12 -15.17 8.02
CA LEU A 82 -1.82 -14.39 9.05
C LEU A 82 -1.00 -13.16 9.49
N ILE A 83 0.30 -13.35 9.79
CA ILE A 83 1.20 -12.27 10.21
C ILE A 83 1.27 -11.20 9.11
N SER A 84 1.44 -11.62 7.85
CA SER A 84 1.45 -10.73 6.70
C SER A 84 0.10 -10.03 6.49
N ALA A 85 -1.01 -10.72 6.75
CA ALA A 85 -2.36 -10.15 6.67
C ALA A 85 -2.52 -8.96 7.63
N HIS A 86 -2.12 -9.12 8.89
CA HIS A 86 -2.13 -8.03 9.87
C HIS A 86 -1.19 -6.89 9.46
N ALA A 87 0.05 -7.21 9.03
CA ALA A 87 1.04 -6.23 8.62
C ALA A 87 0.55 -5.35 7.45
N GLN A 88 -0.01 -5.96 6.40
CA GLN A 88 -0.55 -5.25 5.23
C GLN A 88 -1.75 -4.38 5.58
N ASN A 89 -2.56 -4.81 6.55
CA ASN A 89 -3.72 -4.06 7.01
C ASN A 89 -3.39 -2.99 8.08
N GLY A 90 -2.10 -2.77 8.36
CA GLY A 90 -1.62 -1.70 9.25
C GLY A 90 -1.84 -1.97 10.73
N ASP A 91 -2.12 -3.21 11.12
CA ASP A 91 -2.25 -3.61 12.52
C ASP A 91 -0.92 -4.22 13.02
N ALA A 92 0.01 -3.34 13.39
CA ALA A 92 1.31 -3.79 13.90
C ALA A 92 1.17 -4.57 15.20
N LYS A 93 0.26 -4.18 16.09
CA LYS A 93 0.06 -4.92 17.35
C LYS A 93 -0.37 -6.35 17.09
N ALA A 94 -1.41 -6.56 16.28
CA ALA A 94 -1.85 -7.91 15.93
C ALA A 94 -0.79 -8.70 15.14
N THR A 95 0.06 -8.00 14.35
CA THR A 95 1.21 -8.62 13.67
C THR A 95 2.20 -9.20 14.68
N LEU A 96 2.63 -8.39 15.66
CA LEU A 96 3.57 -8.81 16.69
C LEU A 96 2.96 -9.91 17.58
N ASP A 97 1.72 -9.74 18.02
CA ASP A 97 1.00 -10.75 18.83
C ASP A 97 0.89 -12.09 18.09
N SER A 98 0.64 -12.06 16.77
CA SER A 98 0.55 -13.27 15.96
C SER A 98 1.91 -13.95 15.78
N PHE A 99 2.98 -13.17 15.63
CA PHE A 99 4.34 -13.69 15.58
C PHE A 99 4.72 -14.39 16.90
N GLU A 100 4.47 -13.74 18.04
CA GLU A 100 4.75 -14.31 19.35
C GLU A 100 3.93 -15.60 19.59
N LYS A 101 2.63 -15.61 19.20
CA LYS A 101 1.79 -16.82 19.27
C LYS A 101 2.32 -17.96 18.40
N MET A 102 2.83 -17.65 17.20
CA MET A 102 3.46 -18.65 16.34
C MET A 102 4.65 -19.33 17.05
N VAL A 103 5.54 -18.52 17.66
CA VAL A 103 6.70 -19.02 18.42
C VAL A 103 6.27 -19.84 19.62
N GLN A 104 5.31 -19.35 20.41
CA GLN A 104 4.75 -20.04 21.58
C GLN A 104 4.08 -21.37 21.20
N SER A 105 3.55 -21.48 19.98
CA SER A 105 2.97 -22.71 19.43
C SER A 105 4.04 -23.71 18.92
N GLY A 106 5.34 -23.43 19.11
CA GLY A 106 6.44 -24.30 18.73
C GLY A 106 6.90 -24.18 17.28
N PHE A 107 6.34 -23.23 16.50
CA PHE A 107 6.81 -23.00 15.14
C PHE A 107 8.06 -22.11 15.13
N GLN A 108 9.06 -22.51 14.34
CA GLN A 108 10.26 -21.71 14.15
C GLN A 108 10.01 -20.63 13.10
N PRO A 109 10.19 -19.33 13.43
CA PRO A 109 10.08 -18.25 12.45
C PRO A 109 11.10 -18.41 11.34
N ASP A 110 10.70 -18.03 10.15
CA ASP A 110 11.56 -17.98 8.98
C ASP A 110 11.78 -16.53 8.48
N SER A 111 12.49 -16.40 7.39
CA SER A 111 12.76 -15.13 6.72
C SER A 111 11.48 -14.35 6.39
N VAL A 112 10.39 -15.02 6.00
CA VAL A 112 9.10 -14.39 5.65
C VAL A 112 8.40 -13.86 6.89
N SER A 113 8.45 -14.60 8.01
CA SER A 113 7.91 -14.18 9.29
C SER A 113 8.52 -12.85 9.74
N PHE A 114 9.86 -12.77 9.73
CA PHE A 114 10.59 -11.56 10.11
C PHE A 114 10.35 -10.41 9.15
N LEU A 115 10.30 -10.67 7.84
CA LEU A 115 9.99 -9.63 6.86
C LEU A 115 8.63 -8.96 7.14
N SER A 116 7.61 -9.75 7.45
CA SER A 116 6.28 -9.24 7.77
C SER A 116 6.28 -8.38 9.04
N VAL A 117 7.00 -8.81 10.08
CA VAL A 117 7.16 -8.05 11.33
C VAL A 117 7.90 -6.73 11.10
N LEU A 118 9.03 -6.77 10.38
CA LEU A 118 9.82 -5.57 10.10
C LEU A 118 9.05 -4.56 9.23
N SER A 119 8.29 -5.06 8.25
CA SER A 119 7.41 -4.22 7.42
C SER A 119 6.31 -3.55 8.26
N ALA A 120 5.69 -4.28 9.19
CA ALA A 120 4.70 -3.71 10.10
C ALA A 120 5.33 -2.63 11.01
N CYS A 121 6.53 -2.89 11.55
CA CYS A 121 7.26 -1.91 12.36
C CYS A 121 7.59 -0.66 11.54
N SER A 122 8.03 -0.81 10.28
CA SER A 122 8.30 0.32 9.39
C SER A 122 7.04 1.15 9.13
N HIS A 123 5.93 0.49 8.82
CA HIS A 123 4.69 1.18 8.48
C HIS A 123 4.00 1.86 9.66
N CYS A 124 4.29 1.46 10.90
CA CYS A 124 3.66 2.00 12.10
C CYS A 124 4.63 2.78 13.01
N GLY A 125 5.88 3.00 12.56
CA GLY A 125 6.87 3.79 13.30
C GLY A 125 7.40 3.11 14.57
N LEU A 126 7.30 1.79 14.67
CA LEU A 126 7.76 1.01 15.82
C LEU A 126 9.27 0.73 15.73
N VAL A 127 10.08 1.79 15.78
CA VAL A 127 11.53 1.71 15.52
C VAL A 127 12.24 0.80 16.52
N GLN A 128 11.92 0.87 17.80
CA GLN A 128 12.60 0.07 18.84
C GLN A 128 12.28 -1.41 18.68
N GLU A 129 11.01 -1.74 18.42
CA GLU A 129 10.56 -3.10 18.13
C GLU A 129 11.23 -3.64 16.87
N GLY A 130 11.26 -2.86 15.79
CA GLY A 130 11.93 -3.26 14.55
C GLY A 130 13.41 -3.57 14.75
N LEU A 131 14.14 -2.71 15.47
CA LEU A 131 15.55 -2.95 15.84
C LEU A 131 15.70 -4.22 16.70
N ARG A 132 14.78 -4.44 17.64
CA ARG A 132 14.76 -5.66 18.47
C ARG A 132 14.57 -6.90 17.62
N TYR A 133 13.56 -6.94 16.75
CA TYR A 133 13.28 -8.11 15.90
C TYR A 133 14.38 -8.37 14.88
N PHE A 134 14.97 -7.33 14.31
CA PHE A 134 16.12 -7.51 13.40
C PHE A 134 17.33 -8.15 14.10
N ARG A 135 17.59 -7.76 15.34
CA ARG A 135 18.65 -8.42 16.17
C ARG A 135 18.26 -9.85 16.57
N THR A 136 16.99 -10.08 16.91
CA THR A 136 16.46 -11.40 17.29
C THR A 136 16.59 -12.40 16.14
N MET A 137 16.31 -11.96 14.92
CA MET A 137 16.45 -12.75 13.70
C MET A 137 17.85 -13.37 13.59
N THR A 138 18.89 -12.57 13.83
CA THR A 138 20.28 -13.04 13.69
C THR A 138 20.78 -13.78 14.93
N LYS A 139 20.55 -13.23 16.14
CA LYS A 139 21.18 -13.72 17.37
C LYS A 139 20.47 -14.92 18.00
N ILE A 140 19.16 -15.02 17.82
CA ILE A 140 18.36 -16.08 18.46
C ILE A 140 17.98 -17.16 17.43
N HIS A 141 17.52 -16.73 16.24
CA HIS A 141 17.05 -17.67 15.22
C HIS A 141 18.12 -18.04 14.19
N ASN A 142 19.34 -17.49 14.27
CA ASN A 142 20.47 -17.78 13.37
C ASN A 142 20.11 -17.58 11.88
N LEU A 143 19.18 -16.67 11.58
CA LEU A 143 18.78 -16.36 10.22
C LEU A 143 19.65 -15.22 9.66
N VAL A 144 20.13 -15.39 8.44
CA VAL A 144 20.89 -14.35 7.74
C VAL A 144 19.90 -13.36 7.12
N PRO A 145 19.97 -12.05 7.48
CA PRO A 145 19.11 -11.04 6.88
C PRO A 145 19.37 -10.93 5.39
N LYS A 146 18.29 -10.95 4.61
CA LYS A 146 18.32 -10.73 3.16
C LYS A 146 18.11 -9.25 2.85
N LYS A 147 18.27 -8.87 1.60
CA LYS A 147 18.13 -7.51 1.10
C LYS A 147 16.80 -6.87 1.50
N GLU A 148 15.69 -7.62 1.46
CA GLU A 148 14.35 -7.14 1.80
C GLU A 148 14.22 -6.77 3.29
N HIS A 149 14.94 -7.46 4.18
CA HIS A 149 14.96 -7.12 5.62
C HIS A 149 15.69 -5.79 5.86
N TYR A 150 16.85 -5.62 5.21
CA TYR A 150 17.59 -4.35 5.26
C TYR A 150 16.77 -3.21 4.65
N ALA A 151 16.09 -3.44 3.53
CA ALA A 151 15.21 -2.44 2.91
C ALA A 151 14.09 -1.99 3.86
N SER A 152 13.47 -2.93 4.59
CA SER A 152 12.45 -2.61 5.61
C SER A 152 13.03 -1.79 6.77
N MET A 153 14.26 -2.09 7.19
CA MET A 153 14.95 -1.35 8.25
C MET A 153 15.34 0.07 7.79
N VAL A 154 15.88 0.20 6.58
CA VAL A 154 16.21 1.50 5.97
C VAL A 154 14.95 2.36 5.84
N ASP A 155 13.84 1.80 5.32
CA ASP A 155 12.57 2.50 5.20
C ASP A 155 12.05 2.97 6.57
N MET A 156 12.12 2.13 7.60
CA MET A 156 11.73 2.45 8.97
C MET A 156 12.55 3.61 9.56
N LEU A 157 13.86 3.54 9.44
CA LEU A 157 14.77 4.58 9.95
C LEU A 157 14.58 5.91 9.20
N CYS A 158 14.43 5.86 7.89
CA CYS A 158 14.21 7.04 7.06
C CYS A 158 12.86 7.70 7.36
N ARG A 159 11.77 6.94 7.49
CA ARG A 159 10.43 7.46 7.86
C ARG A 159 10.44 8.13 9.23
N SER A 160 11.25 7.63 10.15
CA SER A 160 11.40 8.23 11.50
C SER A 160 12.41 9.39 11.55
N GLY A 161 12.99 9.80 10.42
CA GLY A 161 13.98 10.88 10.34
C GLY A 161 15.37 10.50 10.86
N ARG A 162 15.63 9.22 11.14
CA ARG A 162 16.92 8.72 11.66
C ARG A 162 17.89 8.42 10.52
N PHE A 163 18.16 9.41 9.69
CA PHE A 163 18.94 9.27 8.46
C PHE A 163 20.37 8.78 8.68
N ASN A 164 21.06 9.27 9.69
CA ASN A 164 22.44 8.85 9.99
C ASN A 164 22.53 7.35 10.29
N GLU A 165 21.51 6.81 10.98
CA GLU A 165 21.45 5.37 11.26
C GLU A 165 21.08 4.55 10.03
N ALA A 166 20.24 5.10 9.16
CA ALA A 166 19.92 4.49 7.89
C ALA A 166 21.15 4.40 6.97
N GLU A 167 21.91 5.49 6.84
CA GLU A 167 23.16 5.50 6.07
C GLU A 167 24.19 4.52 6.64
N LYS A 168 24.40 4.55 7.97
CA LYS A 168 25.29 3.58 8.63
C LYS A 168 24.88 2.14 8.37
N LEU A 169 23.59 1.82 8.44
CA LEU A 169 23.09 0.47 8.14
C LEU A 169 23.33 0.08 6.68
N MET A 170 23.18 1.04 5.75
CA MET A 170 23.45 0.81 4.32
C MET A 170 24.94 0.60 4.04
N ASP A 171 25.84 1.25 4.80
CA ASP A 171 27.28 1.08 4.67
C ASP A 171 27.77 -0.26 5.29
N GLU A 172 27.08 -0.75 6.34
CA GLU A 172 27.46 -1.97 7.07
C GLU A 172 26.86 -3.26 6.45
N MET A 173 25.86 -3.18 5.55
CA MET A 173 25.25 -4.37 4.97
C MET A 173 26.18 -5.06 3.94
N PRO A 174 26.04 -6.39 3.74
CA PRO A 174 26.96 -7.19 2.92
C PRO A 174 26.72 -7.08 1.41
N PHE A 175 25.97 -6.09 0.93
CA PHE A 175 25.66 -5.84 -0.47
C PHE A 175 25.35 -4.36 -0.70
N ASP A 176 25.48 -3.92 -1.95
CA ASP A 176 25.15 -2.54 -2.33
C ASP A 176 23.66 -2.23 -2.16
N PRO A 177 23.32 -1.01 -1.68
CA PRO A 177 21.94 -0.52 -1.62
C PRO A 177 21.31 -0.53 -3.02
N ASP A 178 20.07 -1.01 -3.09
CA ASP A 178 19.33 -1.08 -4.34
C ASP A 178 18.41 0.12 -4.57
N GLU A 179 17.70 0.09 -5.70
CA GLU A 179 16.73 1.12 -6.08
C GLU A 179 15.64 1.33 -5.03
N ILE A 180 15.19 0.25 -4.36
CA ILE A 180 14.12 0.32 -3.34
C ILE A 180 14.62 1.10 -2.11
N MET A 181 15.83 0.83 -1.64
CA MET A 181 16.43 1.51 -0.49
C MET A 181 16.65 3.00 -0.78
N TRP A 182 17.28 3.32 -1.91
CA TRP A 182 17.51 4.72 -2.27
C TRP A 182 16.21 5.48 -2.55
N SER A 183 15.20 4.83 -3.10
CA SER A 183 13.86 5.40 -3.27
C SER A 183 13.18 5.67 -1.93
N SER A 184 13.34 4.80 -0.93
CA SER A 184 12.83 5.02 0.44
C SER A 184 13.52 6.21 1.10
N VAL A 185 14.86 6.32 0.97
CA VAL A 185 15.63 7.49 1.43
C VAL A 185 15.09 8.76 0.77
N LEU A 186 14.99 8.76 -0.56
CA LEU A 186 14.54 9.92 -1.33
C LEU A 186 13.12 10.38 -0.95
N ASN A 187 12.18 9.44 -0.79
CA ASN A 187 10.81 9.74 -0.39
C ASN A 187 10.75 10.32 1.03
N SER A 188 11.51 9.78 1.96
CA SER A 188 11.57 10.28 3.33
C SER A 188 12.24 11.66 3.42
N CYS A 189 13.26 11.92 2.60
CA CYS A 189 13.88 13.23 2.50
C CYS A 189 12.89 14.33 2.06
N ARG A 190 11.90 13.99 1.22
CA ARG A 190 10.82 14.92 0.85
C ARG A 190 9.98 15.29 2.07
N ILE A 191 9.63 14.32 2.91
CA ILE A 191 8.79 14.53 4.11
C ILE A 191 9.55 15.36 5.16
N HIS A 192 10.81 15.01 5.40
CA HIS A 192 11.67 15.66 6.41
C HIS A 192 12.43 16.87 5.85
N LYS A 193 12.21 17.28 4.60
CA LYS A 193 12.82 18.44 3.92
C LYS A 193 14.37 18.40 3.91
N ASN A 194 14.97 17.21 3.88
CA ASN A 194 16.41 17.01 3.81
C ASN A 194 16.90 17.03 2.35
N GLN A 195 17.24 18.21 1.84
CA GLN A 195 17.63 18.40 0.44
C GLN A 195 19.01 17.80 0.11
N GLU A 196 19.95 17.81 1.06
CA GLU A 196 21.30 17.31 0.85
C GLU A 196 21.30 15.79 0.61
N LEU A 197 20.67 15.05 1.52
CA LEU A 197 20.55 13.60 1.39
C LEU A 197 19.66 13.21 0.21
N ALA A 198 18.63 14.01 -0.10
CA ALA A 198 17.80 13.81 -1.29
C ALA A 198 18.62 13.85 -2.58
N ARG A 199 19.54 14.82 -2.68
CA ARG A 199 20.45 14.91 -3.84
C ARG A 199 21.36 13.70 -3.93
N LYS A 200 21.99 13.28 -2.79
CA LYS A 200 22.83 12.08 -2.72
C LYS A 200 22.07 10.83 -3.18
N ALA A 201 20.85 10.62 -2.65
CA ALA A 201 20.02 9.48 -3.01
C ALA A 201 19.64 9.49 -4.50
N ALA A 202 19.31 10.66 -5.05
CA ALA A 202 18.99 10.80 -6.47
C ALA A 202 20.19 10.52 -7.35
N ASP A 203 21.39 11.01 -7.00
CA ASP A 203 22.63 10.76 -7.74
C ASP A 203 22.95 9.25 -7.77
N GLN A 204 22.73 8.54 -6.65
CA GLN A 204 22.87 7.09 -6.61
C GLN A 204 21.86 6.38 -7.52
N LEU A 205 20.58 6.78 -7.45
CA LEU A 205 19.56 6.23 -8.33
C LEU A 205 19.88 6.47 -9.80
N PHE A 206 20.36 7.66 -10.19
CA PHE A 206 20.71 7.97 -11.58
C PHE A 206 21.95 7.24 -12.10
N ARG A 207 22.86 6.82 -11.22
CA ARG A 207 24.03 6.00 -11.59
C ARG A 207 23.68 4.53 -11.83
N MET A 208 22.53 4.06 -11.33
CA MET A 208 22.10 2.68 -11.56
C MET A 208 21.70 2.50 -13.03
N GLU A 209 22.40 1.62 -13.74
CA GLU A 209 22.14 1.32 -15.16
C GLU A 209 20.74 0.75 -15.41
N VAL A 210 20.14 0.14 -14.40
CA VAL A 210 18.85 -0.57 -14.47
C VAL A 210 17.67 0.32 -14.05
N LEU A 211 17.88 1.63 -13.87
CA LEU A 211 16.78 2.53 -13.48
C LEU A 211 15.70 2.61 -14.58
N ARG A 212 14.77 1.65 -14.55
CA ARG A 212 13.61 1.58 -15.46
C ARG A 212 12.35 2.17 -14.84
N ASP A 213 12.37 2.44 -13.55
CA ASP A 213 11.19 2.95 -12.85
C ASP A 213 11.14 4.50 -12.92
N ALA A 214 9.98 4.99 -13.31
CA ALA A 214 9.67 6.40 -13.29
C ALA A 214 9.64 7.01 -11.88
N ALA A 215 9.50 6.19 -10.84
CA ALA A 215 9.27 6.64 -9.47
C ALA A 215 10.41 7.52 -8.95
N ALA A 216 11.66 7.17 -9.20
CA ALA A 216 12.83 7.96 -8.79
C ALA A 216 12.85 9.35 -9.46
N TYR A 217 12.60 9.40 -10.77
CA TYR A 217 12.52 10.67 -11.52
C TYR A 217 11.35 11.54 -11.02
N VAL A 218 10.21 10.93 -10.78
CA VAL A 218 9.04 11.62 -10.24
C VAL A 218 9.31 12.16 -8.85
N SER A 219 9.88 11.36 -7.95
CA SER A 219 10.23 11.78 -6.57
C SER A 219 11.22 12.92 -6.58
N MET A 220 12.28 12.84 -7.40
CA MET A 220 13.26 13.92 -7.52
C MET A 220 12.66 15.19 -8.11
N SER A 221 11.85 15.07 -9.17
CA SER A 221 11.12 16.20 -9.74
C SER A 221 10.22 16.87 -8.69
N ASN A 222 9.58 16.08 -7.84
CA ASN A 222 8.73 16.56 -6.76
C ASN A 222 9.51 17.32 -5.68
N ILE A 223 10.71 16.84 -5.31
CA ILE A 223 11.59 17.52 -4.33
C ILE A 223 12.05 18.87 -4.87
N TYR A 224 12.49 18.91 -6.12
CA TYR A 224 12.88 20.17 -6.76
C TYR A 224 11.70 21.14 -6.92
N ALA A 225 10.52 20.65 -7.29
CA ALA A 225 9.31 21.46 -7.37
C ALA A 225 8.91 22.06 -6.02
N ALA A 226 8.94 21.25 -4.94
CA ALA A 226 8.69 21.72 -3.58
C ALA A 226 9.70 22.77 -3.07
N ALA A 227 10.92 22.75 -3.62
CA ALA A 227 11.96 23.74 -3.35
C ALA A 227 11.93 24.95 -4.32
N GLY A 228 10.93 25.04 -5.23
CA GLY A 228 10.84 26.09 -6.23
C GLY A 228 11.92 26.04 -7.32
N GLN A 229 12.66 24.93 -7.43
CA GLN A 229 13.79 24.77 -8.36
C GLN A 229 13.33 24.24 -9.73
N TRP A 230 12.54 25.03 -10.45
CA TRP A 230 11.87 24.62 -11.69
C TRP A 230 12.83 24.22 -12.82
N ASP A 231 14.01 24.84 -12.91
CA ASP A 231 15.06 24.45 -13.88
C ASP A 231 15.52 22.99 -13.66
N ASN A 232 15.68 22.60 -12.39
CA ASN A 232 16.07 21.24 -12.05
C ASN A 232 14.94 20.25 -12.33
N VAL A 233 13.68 20.65 -12.10
CA VAL A 233 12.50 19.87 -12.54
C VAL A 233 12.55 19.59 -14.04
N GLY A 234 12.87 20.63 -14.84
CA GLY A 234 13.02 20.53 -16.29
C GLY A 234 14.13 19.53 -16.70
N LYS A 235 15.30 19.60 -16.05
CA LYS A 235 16.42 18.68 -16.29
C LYS A 235 16.07 17.22 -15.99
N VAL A 236 15.42 16.95 -14.86
CA VAL A 236 14.99 15.61 -14.45
C VAL A 236 13.97 15.04 -15.44
N LYS A 237 12.97 15.84 -15.84
CA LYS A 237 11.96 15.42 -16.83
C LYS A 237 12.57 15.17 -18.23
N LYS A 238 13.60 15.95 -18.60
CA LYS A 238 14.34 15.76 -19.85
C LYS A 238 15.12 14.44 -19.81
N ALA A 239 15.89 14.19 -18.75
CA ALA A 239 16.65 12.94 -18.56
C ALA A 239 15.73 11.70 -18.58
N MET A 240 14.55 11.78 -17.95
CA MET A 240 13.56 10.72 -17.99
C MET A 240 13.10 10.40 -19.43
N ARG A 241 12.82 11.44 -20.23
CA ARG A 241 12.41 11.28 -21.66
C ARG A 241 13.53 10.71 -22.52
N GLU A 242 14.75 11.20 -22.35
CA GLU A 242 15.93 10.74 -23.10
C GLU A 242 16.22 9.25 -22.87
N ARG A 243 15.91 8.74 -21.68
CA ARG A 243 15.99 7.31 -21.34
C ARG A 243 14.76 6.49 -21.75
N GLY A 244 13.77 7.09 -22.42
CA GLY A 244 12.55 6.43 -22.86
C GLY A 244 11.61 5.99 -21.71
N ILE A 245 11.83 6.52 -20.49
CA ILE A 245 11.04 6.15 -19.31
C ILE A 245 9.74 6.94 -19.31
N ARG A 246 8.61 6.26 -19.16
CA ARG A 246 7.27 6.87 -19.10
C ARG A 246 6.69 6.75 -17.69
N LYS A 247 6.15 7.86 -17.19
CA LYS A 247 5.40 7.85 -15.94
C LYS A 247 4.14 7.00 -16.11
N VAL A 248 3.96 6.02 -15.24
CA VAL A 248 2.70 5.30 -15.14
C VAL A 248 1.65 6.25 -14.55
N PRO A 249 0.49 6.44 -15.21
CA PRO A 249 -0.57 7.26 -14.64
C PRO A 249 -1.08 6.71 -13.31
N ALA A 250 -1.53 7.61 -12.44
CA ALA A 250 -2.17 7.24 -11.21
C ALA A 250 -3.60 6.77 -11.51
N TYR A 251 -3.89 5.51 -11.19
CA TYR A 251 -5.22 4.93 -11.30
C TYR A 251 -5.75 4.55 -9.93
N SER A 252 -7.04 4.77 -9.75
CA SER A 252 -7.82 4.18 -8.66
C SER A 252 -9.01 3.45 -9.22
N TRP A 253 -9.39 2.31 -8.61
CA TRP A 253 -10.55 1.55 -9.06
C TRP A 253 -11.37 1.04 -7.90
N VAL A 254 -12.62 0.77 -8.21
CA VAL A 254 -13.61 0.20 -7.30
C VAL A 254 -14.43 -0.83 -8.04
N GLU A 255 -14.72 -1.97 -7.38
CA GLU A 255 -15.60 -2.99 -7.91
C GLU A 255 -17.04 -2.74 -7.43
N ILE A 256 -17.95 -2.47 -8.37
CA ILE A 256 -19.38 -2.28 -8.09
C ILE A 256 -20.19 -3.24 -8.96
N ARG A 257 -21.04 -4.07 -8.33
CA ARG A 257 -21.88 -5.06 -9.04
C ARG A 257 -21.07 -5.97 -9.98
N HIS A 258 -19.93 -6.46 -9.53
CA HIS A 258 -18.98 -7.29 -10.29
C HIS A 258 -18.38 -6.62 -11.54
N LYS A 259 -18.45 -5.29 -11.62
CA LYS A 259 -17.77 -4.50 -12.65
C LYS A 259 -16.71 -3.65 -12.04
N LEU A 260 -15.56 -3.60 -12.69
CA LEU A 260 -14.44 -2.77 -12.30
C LEU A 260 -14.60 -1.38 -12.95
N HIS A 261 -14.61 -0.35 -12.14
CA HIS A 261 -14.63 1.06 -12.57
C HIS A 261 -13.28 1.68 -12.23
N VAL A 262 -12.57 2.13 -13.25
CA VAL A 262 -11.21 2.67 -13.14
C VAL A 262 -11.25 4.17 -13.40
N PHE A 263 -10.53 4.92 -12.58
CA PHE A 263 -10.43 6.37 -12.66
C PHE A 263 -8.97 6.79 -12.71
N SER A 264 -8.64 7.72 -13.60
CA SER A 264 -7.39 8.49 -13.55
C SER A 264 -7.62 9.87 -12.92
N ALA A 265 -6.55 10.59 -12.59
CA ALA A 265 -6.70 11.96 -12.14
C ALA A 265 -7.29 12.83 -13.25
N ASN A 266 -8.27 13.67 -12.91
CA ASN A 266 -9.03 14.50 -13.85
C ASN A 266 -9.75 13.71 -14.97
N ASP A 267 -10.13 12.47 -14.69
CA ASP A 267 -10.89 11.63 -15.63
C ASP A 267 -12.23 12.27 -15.98
N MET A 268 -12.57 12.21 -17.26
CA MET A 268 -13.81 12.76 -17.81
C MET A 268 -14.61 11.72 -18.61
N LEU A 269 -14.12 10.48 -18.68
CA LEU A 269 -14.64 9.47 -19.61
C LEU A 269 -15.73 8.58 -19.00
N HIS A 270 -15.87 8.56 -17.67
CA HIS A 270 -16.86 7.68 -17.04
C HIS A 270 -18.29 8.11 -17.38
N PRO A 271 -19.21 7.18 -17.73
CA PRO A 271 -20.59 7.50 -18.13
C PRO A 271 -21.37 8.36 -17.11
N GLN A 272 -21.08 8.20 -15.81
CA GLN A 272 -21.72 8.96 -14.73
C GLN A 272 -20.84 10.11 -14.21
N MET A 273 -19.98 10.68 -15.06
CA MET A 273 -19.02 11.70 -14.60
C MET A 273 -19.71 12.95 -14.07
N GLU A 274 -20.85 13.33 -14.64
CA GLU A 274 -21.61 14.49 -14.18
C GLU A 274 -22.10 14.32 -12.73
N GLU A 275 -22.67 13.15 -12.40
CA GLU A 275 -23.13 12.82 -11.05
C GLU A 275 -21.95 12.73 -10.06
N ILE A 276 -20.83 12.13 -10.51
CA ILE A 276 -19.59 12.05 -9.72
C ILE A 276 -19.10 13.46 -9.36
N ARG A 277 -19.03 14.37 -10.33
CA ARG A 277 -18.61 15.76 -10.11
C ARG A 277 -19.55 16.49 -9.16
N LYS A 278 -20.86 16.40 -9.35
CA LYS A 278 -21.86 16.95 -8.42
C LYS A 278 -21.64 16.44 -7.00
N LYS A 279 -21.32 15.14 -6.87
CA LYS A 279 -21.02 14.53 -5.54
C LYS A 279 -19.74 15.08 -4.94
N ILE A 280 -18.68 15.27 -5.73
CA ILE A 280 -17.40 15.84 -5.27
C ILE A 280 -17.62 17.29 -4.81
N GLU A 281 -18.31 18.12 -5.57
CA GLU A 281 -18.59 19.51 -5.20
C GLU A 281 -19.38 19.60 -3.89
N MET A 282 -20.38 18.72 -3.72
CA MET A 282 -21.12 18.64 -2.47
C MET A 282 -20.23 18.25 -1.30
N LEU A 283 -19.37 17.24 -1.47
CA LEU A 283 -18.43 16.80 -0.45
C LEU A 283 -17.40 17.89 -0.13
N SER A 284 -16.86 18.59 -1.13
CA SER A 284 -15.89 19.68 -0.92
C SER A 284 -16.46 20.78 -0.04
N LYS A 285 -17.70 21.22 -0.29
CA LYS A 285 -18.39 22.21 0.55
C LYS A 285 -18.62 21.71 1.99
N GLN A 286 -18.89 20.41 2.18
CA GLN A 286 -19.05 19.83 3.50
C GLN A 286 -17.70 19.69 4.22
N MET A 287 -16.65 19.32 3.50
CA MET A 287 -15.30 19.20 4.04
C MET A 287 -14.74 20.56 4.50
N GLU A 288 -15.00 21.63 3.76
CA GLU A 288 -14.64 22.99 4.16
C GLU A 288 -15.30 23.38 5.50
N LYS A 289 -16.60 23.04 5.68
CA LYS A 289 -17.33 23.26 6.94
C LYS A 289 -16.74 22.45 8.12
N GLU A 290 -16.18 21.28 7.84
CA GLU A 290 -15.46 20.44 8.82
C GLU A 290 -14.01 20.89 9.05
N GLY A 291 -13.59 22.02 8.45
CA GLY A 291 -12.26 22.63 8.62
C GLY A 291 -11.16 22.03 7.74
N TYR A 292 -11.49 21.19 6.76
CA TYR A 292 -10.51 20.67 5.81
C TYR A 292 -9.97 21.80 4.93
N LYS A 293 -8.64 21.83 4.80
CA LYS A 293 -7.92 22.71 3.87
C LYS A 293 -7.07 21.86 2.93
N PRO A 294 -7.19 22.07 1.60
CA PRO A 294 -6.35 21.35 0.64
C PRO A 294 -4.85 21.60 0.88
N ASP A 295 -4.06 20.54 0.85
CA ASP A 295 -2.60 20.60 0.90
C ASP A 295 -2.05 20.74 -0.53
N THR A 296 -1.92 21.97 -1.00
CA THR A 296 -1.45 22.28 -2.35
C THR A 296 0.02 21.90 -2.61
N SER A 297 0.79 21.59 -1.56
CA SER A 297 2.12 21.01 -1.71
C SER A 297 2.10 19.64 -2.42
N CYS A 298 0.93 18.98 -2.48
CA CYS A 298 0.69 17.75 -3.22
C CYS A 298 0.46 17.99 -4.73
N ALA A 299 0.10 19.20 -5.14
CA ALA A 299 -0.13 19.58 -6.53
C ALA A 299 1.15 20.20 -7.13
N LEU A 300 2.03 19.33 -7.61
CA LEU A 300 3.40 19.68 -8.04
C LEU A 300 3.42 20.22 -9.48
N HIS A 301 2.61 21.23 -9.74
CA HIS A 301 2.53 21.96 -11.00
C HIS A 301 2.82 23.44 -10.76
N ASP A 302 3.51 24.08 -11.69
CA ASP A 302 3.77 25.53 -11.69
C ASP A 302 2.55 26.26 -12.25
N VAL A 303 1.52 26.34 -11.44
CA VAL A 303 0.23 26.98 -11.75
C VAL A 303 -0.30 27.72 -10.52
N ASP A 304 -1.29 28.59 -10.73
CA ASP A 304 -1.93 29.32 -9.66
C ASP A 304 -2.53 28.40 -8.58
N GLU A 305 -2.55 28.90 -7.34
CA GLU A 305 -3.00 28.17 -6.17
C GLU A 305 -4.45 27.67 -6.32
N ASN A 306 -5.34 28.44 -6.94
CA ASN A 306 -6.72 28.04 -7.21
C ASN A 306 -6.80 26.85 -8.16
N ILE A 307 -5.91 26.80 -9.17
CA ILE A 307 -5.84 25.69 -10.12
C ILE A 307 -5.33 24.41 -9.41
N LYS A 308 -4.36 24.56 -8.49
CA LYS A 308 -3.88 23.45 -7.66
C LYS A 308 -5.01 22.89 -6.80
N ILE A 309 -5.74 23.73 -6.10
CA ILE A 309 -6.89 23.35 -5.25
C ILE A 309 -7.93 22.61 -6.09
N GLU A 310 -8.27 23.13 -7.26
CA GLU A 310 -9.25 22.50 -8.14
C GLU A 310 -8.77 21.14 -8.64
N SER A 311 -7.49 21.02 -9.03
CA SER A 311 -6.91 19.75 -9.46
C SER A 311 -6.94 18.67 -8.37
N LEU A 312 -6.71 19.03 -7.11
CA LEU A 312 -6.74 18.11 -5.97
C LEU A 312 -8.14 17.50 -5.74
N LYS A 313 -9.22 18.22 -6.08
CA LYS A 313 -10.59 17.70 -5.95
C LYS A 313 -10.83 16.46 -6.80
N TYR A 314 -10.18 16.39 -7.97
CA TYR A 314 -10.41 15.35 -8.98
C TYR A 314 -9.28 14.31 -9.04
N HIS A 315 -8.58 14.09 -7.92
CA HIS A 315 -7.68 12.96 -7.82
C HIS A 315 -8.46 11.65 -7.95
N SER A 316 -7.80 10.62 -8.53
CA SER A 316 -8.43 9.34 -8.88
C SER A 316 -9.13 8.65 -7.70
N GLU A 317 -8.58 8.77 -6.48
CA GLU A 317 -9.16 8.23 -5.26
C GLU A 317 -10.51 8.89 -4.94
N ARG A 318 -10.59 10.22 -5.06
CA ARG A 318 -11.81 10.97 -4.76
C ARG A 318 -12.90 10.67 -5.77
N LEU A 319 -12.53 10.53 -7.06
CA LEU A 319 -13.45 10.10 -8.12
C LEU A 319 -14.03 8.72 -7.84
N ALA A 320 -13.16 7.74 -7.50
CA ALA A 320 -13.58 6.39 -7.17
C ALA A 320 -14.50 6.34 -5.94
N ILE A 321 -14.17 7.09 -4.88
CA ILE A 321 -15.01 7.19 -3.67
C ILE A 321 -16.35 7.85 -3.98
N ALA A 322 -16.37 8.97 -4.72
CA ALA A 322 -17.61 9.67 -5.09
C ALA A 322 -18.52 8.76 -5.92
N PHE A 323 -17.95 8.01 -6.87
CA PHE A 323 -18.69 7.01 -7.64
C PHE A 323 -19.25 5.90 -6.75
N ALA A 324 -18.45 5.35 -5.83
CA ALA A 324 -18.94 4.33 -4.90
C ALA A 324 -20.09 4.86 -4.02
N LEU A 325 -20.01 6.12 -3.59
CA LEU A 325 -21.05 6.77 -2.76
C LEU A 325 -22.38 6.93 -3.48
N ILE A 326 -22.38 7.18 -4.79
CA ILE A 326 -23.62 7.30 -5.59
C ILE A 326 -24.16 5.95 -6.07
N SER A 327 -23.30 4.92 -6.12
CA SER A 327 -23.62 3.63 -6.75
C SER A 327 -23.90 2.50 -5.74
N THR A 328 -23.72 2.73 -4.44
CA THR A 328 -23.90 1.72 -3.39
C THR A 328 -24.83 2.21 -2.28
N PRO A 329 -25.55 1.31 -1.58
CA PRO A 329 -26.42 1.67 -0.48
C PRO A 329 -25.69 2.46 0.63
N LYS A 330 -26.45 3.33 1.32
CA LYS A 330 -25.92 4.05 2.49
C LYS A 330 -25.44 3.05 3.55
N GLY A 331 -24.31 3.34 4.19
CA GLY A 331 -23.74 2.49 5.25
C GLY A 331 -22.86 1.34 4.73
N SER A 332 -22.94 0.96 3.44
CA SER A 332 -22.06 -0.10 2.90
C SER A 332 -20.59 0.35 2.93
N PRO A 333 -19.63 -0.51 3.32
CA PRO A 333 -18.21 -0.18 3.25
C PRO A 333 -17.77 0.05 1.80
N ILE A 334 -16.77 0.88 1.62
CA ILE A 334 -16.18 1.20 0.31
C ILE A 334 -14.74 0.69 0.30
N LEU A 335 -14.36 -0.07 -0.72
CA LEU A 335 -12.98 -0.46 -0.99
C LEU A 335 -12.51 0.18 -2.30
N VAL A 336 -11.46 0.98 -2.22
CA VAL A 336 -10.78 1.57 -3.37
C VAL A 336 -9.36 1.01 -3.43
N ILE A 337 -8.95 0.61 -4.62
CA ILE A 337 -7.58 0.17 -4.87
C ILE A 337 -6.87 1.24 -5.70
N LYS A 338 -5.60 1.49 -5.38
CA LYS A 338 -4.75 2.46 -6.07
C LYS A 338 -3.41 1.82 -6.44
N ASN A 339 -2.94 2.08 -7.66
CA ASN A 339 -1.66 1.57 -8.14
C ASN A 339 -0.43 2.31 -7.59
N LEU A 340 -0.61 3.51 -7.07
CA LEU A 340 0.44 4.34 -6.46
C LEU A 340 0.09 4.64 -5.00
N ARG A 341 1.05 5.19 -4.25
CA ARG A 341 0.80 5.70 -2.90
C ARG A 341 -0.18 6.88 -2.94
N ALA A 342 -1.15 6.90 -2.02
CA ALA A 342 -2.07 8.03 -1.88
C ALA A 342 -1.29 9.28 -1.41
N CYS A 343 -1.63 10.49 -1.84
CA CYS A 343 -0.98 11.72 -1.36
C CYS A 343 -1.53 12.16 0.00
N SER A 344 -0.77 13.00 0.75
CA SER A 344 -1.19 13.48 2.08
C SER A 344 -2.54 14.20 2.02
N ASP A 345 -2.78 14.95 0.96
CA ASP A 345 -4.04 15.65 0.75
C ASP A 345 -5.23 14.69 0.57
N CYS A 346 -5.11 13.66 -0.29
CA CYS A 346 -6.14 12.64 -0.42
C CYS A 346 -6.37 11.88 0.89
N HIS A 347 -5.30 11.55 1.62
CA HIS A 347 -5.42 10.88 2.91
C HIS A 347 -6.22 11.73 3.91
N ALA A 348 -5.87 13.02 4.07
CA ALA A 348 -6.60 13.96 4.93
C ALA A 348 -8.07 14.13 4.49
N ALA A 349 -8.29 14.28 3.18
CA ALA A 349 -9.64 14.40 2.62
C ALA A 349 -10.51 13.17 2.90
N ILE A 350 -9.97 11.95 2.71
CA ILE A 350 -10.71 10.71 2.92
C ILE A 350 -11.08 10.52 4.39
N LYS A 351 -10.23 10.94 5.35
CA LYS A 351 -10.57 10.99 6.77
C LYS A 351 -11.85 11.82 6.98
N VAL A 352 -11.86 13.04 6.47
CA VAL A 352 -13.02 13.94 6.62
C VAL A 352 -14.24 13.39 5.88
N ILE A 353 -14.07 12.84 4.66
CA ILE A 353 -15.18 12.21 3.94
C ILE A 353 -15.78 11.07 4.75
N SER A 354 -14.96 10.19 5.36
CA SER A 354 -15.45 9.06 6.16
C SER A 354 -16.33 9.52 7.32
N LYS A 355 -15.96 10.64 7.99
CA LYS A 355 -16.72 11.28 9.06
C LYS A 355 -18.07 11.82 8.54
N ILE A 356 -18.03 12.58 7.41
CA ILE A 356 -19.23 13.19 6.84
C ILE A 356 -20.25 12.14 6.40
N VAL A 357 -19.79 11.11 5.68
CA VAL A 357 -20.68 10.09 5.10
C VAL A 357 -21.03 8.97 6.08
N ARG A 358 -20.36 8.91 7.24
CA ARG A 358 -20.49 7.86 8.26
C ARG A 358 -20.37 6.45 7.66
N ARG A 359 -19.35 6.27 6.83
CA ARG A 359 -19.05 4.99 6.17
C ARG A 359 -17.60 4.61 6.37
N GLU A 360 -17.34 3.34 6.50
CA GLU A 360 -15.99 2.80 6.43
C GLU A 360 -15.50 2.89 4.99
N ILE A 361 -14.34 3.52 4.79
CA ILE A 361 -13.67 3.65 3.50
C ILE A 361 -12.30 3.00 3.67
N THR A 362 -12.04 1.98 2.90
CA THR A 362 -10.73 1.33 2.85
C THR A 362 -10.05 1.71 1.53
N VAL A 363 -8.83 2.20 1.62
CA VAL A 363 -7.98 2.44 0.45
C VAL A 363 -6.78 1.53 0.55
N ARG A 364 -6.60 0.64 -0.43
CA ARG A 364 -5.37 -0.11 -0.62
C ARG A 364 -4.52 0.64 -1.62
N ASP A 365 -3.38 1.13 -1.20
CA ASP A 365 -2.40 1.74 -2.08
C ASP A 365 -1.24 0.76 -2.39
N SER A 366 -0.17 1.22 -3.03
CA SER A 366 0.97 0.37 -3.38
C SER A 366 1.75 -0.15 -2.18
N SER A 367 1.54 0.40 -0.98
CA SER A 367 2.30 0.05 0.22
C SER A 367 1.48 -0.73 1.26
N ARG A 368 0.22 -0.35 1.48
CA ARG A 368 -0.62 -0.91 2.54
C ARG A 368 -2.10 -0.59 2.39
N PHE A 369 -2.90 -1.07 3.34
CA PHE A 369 -4.27 -0.64 3.53
C PHE A 369 -4.37 0.54 4.49
N HIS A 370 -5.27 1.46 4.17
CA HIS A 370 -5.71 2.57 5.00
C HIS A 370 -7.19 2.39 5.29
N HIS A 371 -7.55 2.14 6.55
CA HIS A 371 -8.93 2.00 6.98
C HIS A 371 -9.40 3.31 7.61
N PHE A 372 -10.30 4.00 6.91
CA PHE A 372 -10.86 5.28 7.36
C PHE A 372 -12.25 5.06 7.96
N LYS A 373 -12.43 5.52 9.19
CA LYS A 373 -13.70 5.47 9.89
C LYS A 373 -13.81 6.67 10.84
N ASP A 374 -14.95 7.34 10.85
CA ASP A 374 -15.27 8.43 11.76
C ASP A 374 -14.20 9.54 11.85
N GLY A 375 -13.53 9.82 10.73
CA GLY A 375 -12.48 10.83 10.64
C GLY A 375 -11.08 10.38 11.05
N ILE A 376 -10.90 9.10 11.37
CA ILE A 376 -9.62 8.51 11.79
C ILE A 376 -9.14 7.51 10.72
N CYS A 377 -7.82 7.39 10.56
CA CYS A 377 -7.21 6.32 9.76
C CYS A 377 -6.44 5.35 10.65
N SER A 378 -6.50 4.06 10.32
CA SER A 378 -5.75 3.00 11.02
C SER A 378 -4.24 3.21 11.04
N CYS A 379 -3.69 4.00 10.11
CA CYS A 379 -2.26 4.27 10.04
C CYS A 379 -1.76 5.28 11.10
N GLY A 380 -2.65 5.92 11.87
CA GLY A 380 -2.27 6.94 12.85
C GLY A 380 -1.57 8.16 12.25
N ASP A 381 -1.81 8.45 10.97
CA ASP A 381 -1.17 9.51 10.18
C ASP A 381 0.37 9.35 10.03
N TYR A 382 0.88 8.16 10.35
CA TYR A 382 2.28 7.83 10.12
C TYR A 382 2.46 7.25 8.70
N TRP A 383 3.15 8.02 7.86
CA TRP A 383 3.34 7.57 6.51
C TRP A 383 4.49 8.21 5.69
#